data_36f8103aa6ed7a18a8b306ccf4ee1672
#
_entry.id   36f8103aa6ed7a18a8b306ccf4ee1672
#
_cell.length_a   1.000
_cell.length_b   1.000
_cell.length_c   1.000
_cell.angle_alpha   90.00
_cell.angle_beta   90.00
_cell.angle_gamma   90.00
#
_symmetry.space_group_name_H-M   'P 1'
#
loop_
_entity.id
_entity.type
_entity.pdbx_description
1 polymer ?
#
loop_
_entity_poly.entity_id
_entity_poly.type
_entity_poly.pdbx_seq_one_letter_code
_entity_poly.pdbx_strand_id
1 'polypeptide(L)'
;FLDQEENKNVAFSFWQNHTPAIAQKVKSGELDLGFGGFLKRDDMEFFPLIQQPLVIVSPEQHPIADEPEVPLVKLTRYPVIGYDRASWMGAYTGHLYRKYQLHPNIIMECPDEYSIVALVRENFGIALMPRTDILEQADGIRIHTLKGLEIYHQTFMFWMKNRYRLPAVERFTEYMKQHADIIEESRNDSENVSKVYLKDIVNF
;
A
#
# COMPACT_ATOMS: atom_id res chain seq x y z
N PHE A 1 9.20 -1.39 21.17
CA PHE A 1 8.25 -2.22 21.94
C PHE A 1 8.98 -3.28 22.77
N LEU A 2 9.86 -4.08 22.20
CA LEU A 2 10.59 -5.14 22.90
C LEU A 2 11.62 -4.62 23.92
N ASP A 3 12.06 -3.37 23.81
CA ASP A 3 12.97 -2.72 24.75
C ASP A 3 12.33 -2.36 26.10
N GLN A 4 11.00 -2.42 26.17
CA GLN A 4 10.24 -2.20 27.40
C GLN A 4 10.29 -3.45 28.29
N GLU A 5 10.56 -3.29 29.59
CA GLU A 5 10.78 -4.40 30.54
C GLU A 5 9.63 -5.41 30.53
N GLU A 6 8.40 -4.92 30.51
CA GLU A 6 7.16 -5.73 30.49
C GLU A 6 6.96 -6.57 29.21
N ASN A 7 7.73 -6.28 28.14
CA ASN A 7 7.60 -6.93 26.82
C ASN A 7 8.79 -7.83 26.46
N LYS A 8 9.82 -7.91 27.31
CA LYS A 8 11.05 -8.68 27.04
C LYS A 8 10.82 -10.17 26.72
N ASN A 9 9.73 -10.72 27.24
CA ASN A 9 9.38 -12.13 27.01
C ASN A 9 8.35 -12.33 25.88
N VAL A 10 8.02 -11.26 25.13
CA VAL A 10 7.11 -11.36 24.00
C VAL A 10 7.88 -11.89 22.78
N ALA A 11 7.39 -12.95 22.19
CA ALA A 11 7.89 -13.48 20.92
C ALA A 11 6.87 -13.21 19.82
N PHE A 12 7.37 -12.80 18.65
CA PHE A 12 6.55 -12.57 17.47
C PHE A 12 6.72 -13.74 16.48
N SER A 13 5.58 -14.18 15.92
CA SER A 13 5.55 -15.03 14.76
C SER A 13 4.91 -14.28 13.61
N PHE A 14 5.58 -14.25 12.45
CA PHE A 14 5.11 -13.55 11.26
C PHE A 14 4.68 -14.55 10.18
N TRP A 15 3.54 -14.25 9.56
CA TRP A 15 3.07 -14.97 8.40
C TRP A 15 2.64 -13.97 7.33
N GLN A 16 3.14 -14.14 6.12
CA GLN A 16 2.91 -13.23 5.01
C GLN A 16 2.03 -13.87 3.94
N ASN A 17 1.00 -13.16 3.54
CA ASN A 17 0.12 -13.54 2.44
C ASN A 17 -0.75 -12.33 2.04
N HIS A 18 -1.65 -12.51 1.06
CA HIS A 18 -2.63 -11.50 0.69
C HIS A 18 -3.63 -11.22 1.82
N THR A 19 -4.10 -9.97 1.93
CA THR A 19 -4.98 -9.50 3.02
C THR A 19 -6.18 -10.41 3.30
N PRO A 20 -6.92 -10.95 2.29
CA PRO A 20 -8.03 -11.86 2.57
C PRO A 20 -7.61 -13.14 3.29
N ALA A 21 -6.46 -13.72 2.94
CA ALA A 21 -5.94 -14.92 3.60
C ALA A 21 -5.49 -14.62 5.04
N ILE A 22 -4.86 -13.46 5.27
CA ILE A 22 -4.52 -13.00 6.62
C ILE A 22 -5.80 -12.85 7.46
N ALA A 23 -6.83 -12.19 6.91
CA ALA A 23 -8.10 -12.00 7.60
C ALA A 23 -8.79 -13.32 7.98
N GLN A 24 -8.68 -14.36 7.16
CA GLN A 24 -9.18 -15.69 7.53
C GLN A 24 -8.44 -16.28 8.73
N LYS A 25 -7.12 -16.15 8.77
CA LYS A 25 -6.32 -16.62 9.91
C LYS A 25 -6.55 -15.81 11.19
N VAL A 26 -6.78 -14.51 11.07
CA VAL A 26 -7.23 -13.70 12.21
C VAL A 26 -8.61 -14.16 12.67
N LYS A 27 -9.52 -14.47 11.74
CA LYS A 27 -10.85 -14.99 12.08
C LYS A 27 -10.80 -16.35 12.77
N SER A 28 -9.95 -17.27 12.32
CA SER A 28 -9.79 -18.58 12.95
C SER A 28 -9.07 -18.53 14.30
N GLY A 29 -8.34 -17.44 14.60
CA GLY A 29 -7.52 -17.30 15.81
C GLY A 29 -6.12 -17.90 15.69
N GLU A 30 -5.70 -18.25 14.47
CA GLU A 30 -4.32 -18.63 14.21
C GLU A 30 -3.37 -17.43 14.23
N LEU A 31 -3.91 -16.22 13.98
CA LEU A 31 -3.21 -14.94 14.11
C LEU A 31 -3.99 -14.03 15.06
N ASP A 32 -3.27 -13.30 15.88
CA ASP A 32 -3.85 -12.32 16.80
C ASP A 32 -4.23 -11.03 16.08
N LEU A 33 -3.36 -10.57 15.18
CA LEU A 33 -3.48 -9.33 14.41
C LEU A 33 -3.18 -9.59 12.93
N GLY A 34 -3.76 -8.76 12.07
CA GLY A 34 -3.43 -8.70 10.65
C GLY A 34 -2.98 -7.30 10.27
N PHE A 35 -2.15 -7.24 9.22
CA PHE A 35 -1.72 -5.99 8.59
C PHE A 35 -1.97 -6.11 7.08
N GLY A 36 -2.55 -5.07 6.47
CA GLY A 36 -2.85 -5.08 5.05
C GLY A 36 -3.88 -4.05 4.62
N GLY A 37 -4.42 -4.20 3.41
CA GLY A 37 -5.45 -3.33 2.89
C GLY A 37 -6.80 -3.47 3.63
N PHE A 38 -7.65 -2.47 3.48
CA PHE A 38 -8.99 -2.50 4.07
C PHE A 38 -9.86 -3.60 3.43
N LEU A 39 -10.61 -4.29 4.27
CA LEU A 39 -11.66 -5.21 3.85
C LEU A 39 -12.98 -4.80 4.51
N LYS A 40 -14.07 -4.76 3.75
CA LYS A 40 -15.41 -4.49 4.30
C LYS A 40 -15.88 -5.71 5.08
N ARG A 41 -15.68 -5.69 6.40
CA ARG A 41 -16.02 -6.78 7.32
C ARG A 41 -16.60 -6.25 8.61
N ASP A 42 -17.80 -6.68 8.96
CA ASP A 42 -18.50 -6.25 10.17
C ASP A 42 -17.97 -6.94 11.45
N ASP A 43 -17.31 -8.10 11.29
CA ASP A 43 -16.74 -8.91 12.37
C ASP A 43 -15.33 -8.47 12.81
N MET A 44 -14.73 -7.51 12.10
CA MET A 44 -13.36 -7.03 12.35
C MET A 44 -13.31 -5.52 12.59
N GLU A 45 -12.33 -5.09 13.36
CA GLU A 45 -11.92 -3.69 13.48
C GLU A 45 -10.68 -3.45 12.63
N PHE A 46 -10.64 -2.28 11.97
CA PHE A 46 -9.53 -1.82 11.16
C PHE A 46 -9.05 -0.47 11.68
N PHE A 47 -7.78 -0.40 12.02
CA PHE A 47 -7.12 0.84 12.43
C PHE A 47 -6.08 1.23 11.36
N PRO A 48 -6.16 2.45 10.79
CA PRO A 48 -5.18 2.91 9.81
C PRO A 48 -3.83 3.12 10.47
N LEU A 49 -2.75 2.59 9.86
CA LEU A 49 -1.40 2.69 10.39
C LEU A 49 -0.48 3.56 9.55
N ILE A 50 -0.47 3.33 8.25
CA ILE A 50 0.48 3.95 7.32
C ILE A 50 -0.29 4.43 6.11
N GLN A 51 0.01 5.64 5.68
CA GLN A 51 -0.54 6.23 4.47
C GLN A 51 0.60 6.64 3.54
N GLN A 52 0.62 6.09 2.33
CA GLN A 52 1.68 6.28 1.36
C GLN A 52 1.10 6.79 0.03
N PRO A 53 1.63 7.90 -0.53
CA PRO A 53 1.19 8.36 -1.84
C PRO A 53 1.58 7.34 -2.90
N LEU A 54 0.72 7.16 -3.91
CA LEU A 54 1.10 6.44 -5.12
C LEU A 54 1.97 7.32 -5.99
N VAL A 55 3.00 6.72 -6.55
CA VAL A 55 3.95 7.33 -7.45
C VAL A 55 4.12 6.49 -8.71
N ILE A 56 4.56 7.11 -9.80
CA ILE A 56 5.04 6.38 -10.96
C ILE A 56 6.55 6.19 -10.79
N VAL A 57 7.02 4.99 -11.06
CA VAL A 57 8.45 4.65 -11.04
C VAL A 57 8.88 4.27 -12.44
N SER A 58 9.99 4.84 -12.90
CA SER A 58 10.58 4.56 -14.21
C SER A 58 12.06 4.19 -14.10
N PRO A 59 12.64 3.55 -15.11
CA PRO A 59 14.08 3.43 -15.22
C PRO A 59 14.75 4.81 -15.27
N GLU A 60 15.99 4.90 -14.80
CA GLU A 60 16.75 6.16 -14.80
C GLU A 60 16.94 6.78 -16.19
N GLN A 61 17.01 5.97 -17.23
CA GLN A 61 17.20 6.42 -18.61
C GLN A 61 15.90 6.39 -19.44
N HIS A 62 14.74 6.37 -18.77
CA HIS A 62 13.45 6.34 -19.45
C HIS A 62 13.05 7.72 -20.01
N PRO A 63 12.27 7.82 -21.12
CA PRO A 63 11.81 9.10 -21.67
C PRO A 63 11.12 10.07 -20.70
N ILE A 64 10.57 9.58 -19.59
CA ILE A 64 9.97 10.44 -18.55
C ILE A 64 10.90 10.68 -17.35
N ALA A 65 12.15 10.22 -17.39
CA ALA A 65 13.05 10.25 -16.21
C ALA A 65 13.27 11.66 -15.64
N ASP A 66 13.27 12.67 -16.51
CA ASP A 66 13.47 14.08 -16.13
C ASP A 66 12.16 14.80 -15.77
N GLU A 67 10.99 14.14 -15.83
CA GLU A 67 9.71 14.70 -15.46
C GLU A 67 9.45 14.47 -13.95
N PRO A 68 9.52 15.45 -13.06
CA PRO A 68 9.29 15.23 -11.62
C PRO A 68 7.83 14.87 -11.31
N GLU A 69 6.91 15.35 -12.16
CA GLU A 69 5.48 15.08 -12.08
C GLU A 69 4.97 14.47 -13.38
N VAL A 70 4.31 13.32 -13.27
CA VAL A 70 3.84 12.57 -14.44
C VAL A 70 2.33 12.34 -14.34
N PRO A 71 1.53 12.71 -15.35
CA PRO A 71 0.11 12.44 -15.33
C PRO A 71 -0.17 10.94 -15.46
N LEU A 72 -1.18 10.46 -14.72
CA LEU A 72 -1.53 9.03 -14.64
C LEU A 72 -1.78 8.40 -16.03
N VAL A 73 -2.24 9.18 -17.01
CA VAL A 73 -2.47 8.72 -18.38
C VAL A 73 -1.17 8.28 -19.10
N LYS A 74 0.01 8.69 -18.64
CA LYS A 74 1.29 8.20 -19.21
C LYS A 74 1.46 6.68 -19.09
N LEU A 75 0.79 6.03 -18.11
CA LEU A 75 0.78 4.57 -18.00
C LEU A 75 0.19 3.86 -19.23
N THR A 76 -0.60 4.54 -20.06
CA THR A 76 -1.14 3.96 -21.29
C THR A 76 -0.15 4.02 -22.48
N ARG A 77 0.97 4.75 -22.33
CA ARG A 77 1.93 4.99 -23.42
C ARG A 77 3.16 4.09 -23.36
N TYR A 78 3.37 3.43 -22.23
CA TYR A 78 4.56 2.62 -21.99
C TYR A 78 4.17 1.24 -21.45
N PRO A 79 5.04 0.22 -21.58
CA PRO A 79 4.85 -1.04 -20.88
C PRO A 79 4.76 -0.81 -19.37
N VAL A 80 3.83 -1.49 -18.72
CA VAL A 80 3.60 -1.37 -17.27
C VAL A 80 3.87 -2.71 -16.60
N ILE A 81 4.60 -2.65 -15.49
CA ILE A 81 4.75 -3.74 -14.55
C ILE A 81 3.72 -3.49 -13.47
N GLY A 82 2.78 -4.40 -13.32
CA GLY A 82 1.65 -4.31 -12.38
C GLY A 82 1.79 -5.26 -11.20
N TYR A 83 0.84 -5.17 -10.30
CA TYR A 83 0.65 -6.15 -9.22
C TYR A 83 -0.18 -7.32 -9.68
N ASP A 84 0.07 -8.50 -9.10
CA ASP A 84 -0.80 -9.67 -9.23
C ASP A 84 -2.27 -9.28 -8.95
N ARG A 85 -3.15 -9.58 -9.90
CA ARG A 85 -4.59 -9.23 -9.82
C ARG A 85 -5.30 -9.83 -8.63
N ALA A 86 -4.81 -10.95 -8.11
CA ALA A 86 -5.36 -11.57 -6.90
C ALA A 86 -4.94 -10.84 -5.63
N SER A 87 -3.93 -9.98 -5.69
CA SER A 87 -3.49 -9.17 -4.56
C SER A 87 -4.42 -7.98 -4.33
N TRP A 88 -4.41 -7.45 -3.11
CA TRP A 88 -5.14 -6.24 -2.78
C TRP A 88 -4.68 -5.05 -3.64
N MET A 89 -3.35 -4.88 -3.83
CA MET A 89 -2.78 -3.82 -4.68
C MET A 89 -3.16 -3.98 -6.15
N GLY A 90 -3.20 -5.21 -6.68
CA GLY A 90 -3.64 -5.47 -8.04
C GLY A 90 -5.12 -5.12 -8.24
N ALA A 91 -5.98 -5.48 -7.29
CA ALA A 91 -7.39 -5.10 -7.30
C ALA A 91 -7.56 -3.57 -7.20
N TYR A 92 -6.78 -2.91 -6.34
CA TYR A 92 -6.79 -1.47 -6.11
C TYR A 92 -6.35 -0.68 -7.36
N THR A 93 -5.19 -1.00 -7.94
CA THR A 93 -4.71 -0.35 -9.17
C THR A 93 -5.65 -0.61 -10.34
N GLY A 94 -6.19 -1.83 -10.46
CA GLY A 94 -7.20 -2.16 -11.45
C GLY A 94 -8.48 -1.33 -11.30
N HIS A 95 -8.90 -1.03 -10.06
CA HIS A 95 -10.01 -0.11 -9.81
C HIS A 95 -9.67 1.32 -10.25
N LEU A 96 -8.49 1.82 -9.92
CA LEU A 96 -8.02 3.14 -10.35
C LEU A 96 -8.02 3.26 -11.89
N TYR A 97 -7.51 2.26 -12.60
CA TYR A 97 -7.51 2.26 -14.06
C TYR A 97 -8.94 2.35 -14.62
N ARG A 98 -9.88 1.61 -14.07
CA ARG A 98 -11.30 1.72 -14.47
C ARG A 98 -11.89 3.10 -14.14
N LYS A 99 -11.64 3.64 -12.94
CA LYS A 99 -12.15 4.95 -12.50
C LYS A 99 -11.70 6.07 -13.43
N TYR A 100 -10.44 6.03 -13.86
CA TYR A 100 -9.85 7.04 -14.76
C TYR A 100 -9.91 6.64 -16.24
N GLN A 101 -10.64 5.57 -16.60
CA GLN A 101 -10.81 5.07 -17.97
C GLN A 101 -9.46 4.82 -18.68
N LEU A 102 -8.50 4.30 -17.96
CA LEU A 102 -7.17 3.98 -18.45
C LEU A 102 -7.06 2.50 -18.82
N HIS A 103 -6.33 2.23 -19.88
CA HIS A 103 -6.04 0.87 -20.35
C HIS A 103 -4.53 0.69 -20.49
N PRO A 104 -3.76 0.59 -19.38
CA PRO A 104 -2.33 0.39 -19.44
C PRO A 104 -2.00 -0.98 -20.05
N ASN A 105 -0.90 -1.03 -20.80
CA ASN A 105 -0.35 -2.29 -21.31
C ASN A 105 0.45 -2.99 -20.21
N ILE A 106 -0.22 -3.76 -19.36
CA ILE A 106 0.43 -4.53 -18.29
C ILE A 106 1.08 -5.75 -18.91
N ILE A 107 2.42 -5.75 -18.97
CA ILE A 107 3.21 -6.82 -19.58
C ILE A 107 3.67 -7.87 -18.59
N MET A 108 3.74 -7.55 -17.31
CA MET A 108 4.11 -8.43 -16.20
C MET A 108 3.29 -8.10 -14.96
N GLU A 109 2.98 -9.13 -14.18
CA GLU A 109 2.34 -9.02 -12.86
C GLU A 109 3.26 -9.61 -11.79
N CYS A 110 3.49 -8.87 -10.71
CA CYS A 110 4.41 -9.23 -9.64
C CYS A 110 3.69 -9.26 -8.28
N PRO A 111 4.13 -10.12 -7.37
CA PRO A 111 3.49 -10.26 -6.05
C PRO A 111 3.87 -9.14 -5.08
N ASP A 112 4.98 -8.44 -5.30
CA ASP A 112 5.57 -7.50 -4.33
C ASP A 112 6.35 -6.36 -5.01
N GLU A 113 6.64 -5.32 -4.23
CA GLU A 113 7.34 -4.11 -4.65
C GLU A 113 8.79 -4.36 -5.04
N TYR A 114 9.49 -5.29 -4.38
CA TYR A 114 10.88 -5.61 -4.69
C TYR A 114 11.03 -6.15 -6.10
N SER A 115 10.15 -7.08 -6.48
CA SER A 115 10.10 -7.64 -7.83
C SER A 115 9.78 -6.57 -8.89
N ILE A 116 8.83 -5.67 -8.59
CA ILE A 116 8.47 -4.57 -9.47
C ILE A 116 9.68 -3.64 -9.68
N VAL A 117 10.33 -3.19 -8.60
CA VAL A 117 11.48 -2.28 -8.66
C VAL A 117 12.64 -2.91 -9.44
N ALA A 118 12.92 -4.19 -9.21
CA ALA A 118 13.97 -4.90 -9.93
C ALA A 118 13.73 -4.90 -11.45
N LEU A 119 12.50 -5.17 -11.89
CA LEU A 119 12.14 -5.18 -13.32
C LEU A 119 12.11 -3.77 -13.92
N VAL A 120 11.66 -2.75 -13.18
CA VAL A 120 11.74 -1.35 -13.61
C VAL A 120 13.19 -0.96 -13.85
N ARG A 121 14.09 -1.25 -12.91
CA ARG A 121 15.51 -0.94 -13.03
C ARG A 121 16.15 -1.56 -14.26
N GLU A 122 15.73 -2.78 -14.61
CA GLU A 122 16.20 -3.48 -15.83
C GLU A 122 15.47 -3.03 -17.10
N ASN A 123 14.75 -1.90 -17.05
CA ASN A 123 14.09 -1.26 -18.20
C ASN A 123 13.00 -2.12 -18.87
N PHE A 124 12.30 -2.97 -18.12
CA PHE A 124 11.15 -3.70 -18.67
C PHE A 124 9.90 -2.84 -18.83
N GLY A 125 9.79 -1.74 -18.06
CA GLY A 125 8.65 -0.84 -18.13
C GLY A 125 8.62 0.13 -16.96
N ILE A 126 7.48 0.80 -16.78
CA ILE A 126 7.19 1.70 -15.64
C ILE A 126 6.18 1.04 -14.69
N ALA A 127 6.06 1.55 -13.49
CA ALA A 127 5.09 1.02 -12.53
C ALA A 127 4.37 2.12 -11.76
N LEU A 128 3.12 1.84 -11.35
CA LEU A 128 2.36 2.63 -10.36
C LEU A 128 2.38 1.88 -9.03
N MET A 129 2.97 2.48 -7.99
CA MET A 129 3.13 1.81 -6.70
C MET A 129 3.19 2.79 -5.53
N PRO A 130 2.98 2.33 -4.29
CA PRO A 130 3.16 3.17 -3.10
C PRO A 130 4.61 3.64 -2.96
N ARG A 131 4.78 4.87 -2.51
CA ARG A 131 6.11 5.40 -2.15
C ARG A 131 6.54 4.79 -0.82
N THR A 132 7.41 3.81 -0.89
CA THR A 132 7.93 3.05 0.24
C THR A 132 9.43 3.27 0.39
N ASP A 133 10.01 2.89 1.53
CA ASP A 133 11.46 2.96 1.78
C ASP A 133 12.28 2.20 0.75
N ILE A 134 11.70 1.16 0.13
CA ILE A 134 12.34 0.42 -0.97
C ILE A 134 12.70 1.35 -2.12
N LEU A 135 11.82 2.28 -2.46
CA LEU A 135 12.06 3.24 -3.55
C LEU A 135 13.15 4.23 -3.20
N GLU A 136 13.20 4.69 -1.94
CA GLU A 136 14.20 5.65 -1.48
C GLU A 136 15.62 5.07 -1.44
N GLN A 137 15.72 3.74 -1.32
CA GLN A 137 16.98 3.00 -1.27
C GLN A 137 17.39 2.40 -2.61
N ALA A 138 16.53 2.45 -3.64
CA ALA A 138 16.78 1.82 -4.91
C ALA A 138 17.57 2.74 -5.86
N ASP A 139 18.68 2.23 -6.41
CA ASP A 139 19.42 2.87 -7.48
C ASP A 139 18.85 2.51 -8.84
N GLY A 140 19.14 3.33 -9.87
CA GLY A 140 18.79 3.06 -11.27
C GLY A 140 17.32 3.29 -11.64
N ILE A 141 16.56 3.92 -10.73
CA ILE A 141 15.16 4.30 -10.96
C ILE A 141 14.95 5.81 -10.76
N ARG A 142 13.82 6.31 -11.24
CA ARG A 142 13.29 7.65 -10.95
C ARG A 142 11.87 7.54 -10.40
N ILE A 143 11.57 8.37 -9.40
CA ILE A 143 10.27 8.44 -8.73
C ILE A 143 9.58 9.72 -9.18
N HIS A 144 8.35 9.59 -9.65
CA HIS A 144 7.54 10.69 -10.18
C HIS A 144 6.25 10.82 -9.37
N THR A 145 5.94 12.03 -8.90
CA THR A 145 4.63 12.30 -8.31
C THR A 145 3.55 12.32 -9.40
N LEU A 146 2.30 12.06 -9.00
CA LEU A 146 1.18 12.12 -9.93
C LEU A 146 0.77 13.58 -10.17
N LYS A 147 0.85 14.03 -11.42
CA LYS A 147 0.50 15.41 -11.78
C LYS A 147 -1.00 15.68 -11.62
N GLY A 148 -1.33 16.65 -10.76
CA GLY A 148 -2.71 17.08 -10.52
C GLY A 148 -3.59 16.05 -9.80
N LEU A 149 -3.00 15.04 -9.16
CA LEU A 149 -3.74 13.97 -8.53
C LEU A 149 -2.94 13.41 -7.33
N GLU A 150 -3.59 13.34 -6.18
CA GLU A 150 -3.04 12.65 -5.01
C GLU A 150 -3.86 11.38 -4.74
N ILE A 151 -3.22 10.24 -4.82
CA ILE A 151 -3.80 8.93 -4.52
C ILE A 151 -2.96 8.31 -3.43
N TYR A 152 -3.61 7.77 -2.41
CA TYR A 152 -2.92 7.18 -1.28
C TYR A 152 -3.28 5.70 -1.13
N HIS A 153 -2.25 4.88 -0.94
CA HIS A 153 -2.37 3.55 -0.38
C HIS A 153 -2.39 3.64 1.13
N GLN A 154 -3.30 2.91 1.78
CA GLN A 154 -3.40 2.88 3.22
C GLN A 154 -3.28 1.45 3.74
N THR A 155 -2.35 1.23 4.64
CA THR A 155 -2.20 -0.03 5.37
C THR A 155 -2.91 0.07 6.71
N PHE A 156 -3.68 -0.95 7.04
CA PHE A 156 -4.42 -1.09 8.28
C PHE A 156 -3.85 -2.21 9.14
N MET A 157 -3.87 -2.01 10.45
CA MET A 157 -3.86 -3.09 11.42
C MET A 157 -5.31 -3.50 11.69
N PHE A 158 -5.58 -4.80 11.77
CA PHE A 158 -6.94 -5.28 12.02
C PHE A 158 -6.98 -6.52 12.92
N TRP A 159 -8.09 -6.70 13.61
CA TRP A 159 -8.35 -7.78 14.56
C TRP A 159 -9.84 -8.10 14.64
N MET A 160 -10.18 -9.23 15.29
CA MET A 160 -11.57 -9.58 15.53
C MET A 160 -12.20 -8.66 16.57
N LYS A 161 -13.38 -8.08 16.26
CA LYS A 161 -14.26 -7.48 17.27
C LYS A 161 -14.61 -8.54 18.32
N ASN A 162 -14.92 -8.16 19.49
CA ASN A 162 -15.49 -9.04 20.53
C ASN A 162 -14.66 -10.32 20.86
N ARG A 163 -13.39 -10.40 20.43
CA ARG A 163 -12.48 -11.45 20.86
C ARG A 163 -11.58 -10.94 21.97
N TYR A 164 -11.43 -11.75 23.03
CA TYR A 164 -10.42 -11.49 24.05
C TYR A 164 -9.04 -11.47 23.42
N ARG A 165 -8.26 -10.47 23.72
CA ARG A 165 -6.86 -10.34 23.32
C ARG A 165 -5.99 -10.51 24.56
N LEU A 166 -4.89 -11.22 24.37
CA LEU A 166 -3.87 -11.36 25.39
C LEU A 166 -3.29 -9.98 25.74
N PRO A 167 -2.90 -9.74 27.02
CA PRO A 167 -2.34 -8.43 27.41
C PRO A 167 -1.17 -7.95 26.55
N ALA A 168 -0.31 -8.85 26.09
CA ALA A 168 0.79 -8.52 25.18
C ALA A 168 0.29 -8.01 23.81
N VAL A 169 -0.78 -8.61 23.28
CA VAL A 169 -1.41 -8.18 22.01
C VAL A 169 -2.06 -6.81 22.18
N GLU A 170 -2.71 -6.55 23.31
CA GLU A 170 -3.29 -5.23 23.61
C GLU A 170 -2.22 -4.15 23.69
N ARG A 171 -1.15 -4.38 24.46
CA ARG A 171 -0.03 -3.45 24.55
C ARG A 171 0.62 -3.18 23.19
N PHE A 172 0.81 -4.23 22.38
CA PHE A 172 1.34 -4.08 21.03
C PHE A 172 0.40 -3.27 20.14
N THR A 173 -0.90 -3.52 20.22
CA THR A 173 -1.92 -2.75 19.46
C THR A 173 -1.85 -1.27 19.83
N GLU A 174 -1.79 -0.94 21.11
CA GLU A 174 -1.69 0.47 21.56
C GLU A 174 -0.35 1.11 21.15
N TYR A 175 0.75 0.38 21.25
CA TYR A 175 2.04 0.83 20.76
C TYR A 175 1.98 1.18 19.26
N MET A 176 1.41 0.31 18.44
CA MET A 176 1.26 0.55 17.00
C MET A 176 0.37 1.75 16.70
N LYS A 177 -0.71 1.95 17.45
CA LYS A 177 -1.58 3.13 17.30
C LYS A 177 -0.85 4.44 17.60
N GLN A 178 0.02 4.44 18.62
CA GLN A 178 0.82 5.62 18.99
C GLN A 178 1.91 5.96 17.96
N HIS A 179 2.32 4.99 17.14
CA HIS A 179 3.36 5.14 16.12
C HIS A 179 2.78 5.09 14.70
N ALA A 180 1.47 5.29 14.56
CA ALA A 180 0.83 5.35 13.26
C ALA A 180 1.30 6.59 12.48
N ASP A 181 1.71 6.41 11.24
CA ASP A 181 2.08 7.47 10.31
C ASP A 181 0.94 7.71 9.32
N ILE A 182 -0.01 8.53 9.75
CA ILE A 182 -1.17 8.91 8.96
C ILE A 182 -1.05 10.40 8.65
N ILE A 183 -1.07 10.74 7.37
CA ILE A 183 -1.17 12.13 6.95
C ILE A 183 -2.54 12.64 7.42
N GLU A 184 -2.56 13.47 8.45
CA GLU A 184 -3.78 14.17 8.86
C GLU A 184 -4.33 14.94 7.66
N GLU A 185 -5.64 14.86 7.44
CA GLU A 185 -6.31 15.65 6.41
C GLU A 185 -6.00 17.13 6.69
N SER A 186 -4.93 17.66 6.07
CA SER A 186 -4.66 19.08 6.12
C SER A 186 -5.84 19.77 5.45
N ARG A 187 -6.68 20.40 6.26
CA ARG A 187 -7.77 21.30 5.86
C ARG A 187 -7.20 22.57 5.23
N ASN A 188 -6.42 22.46 4.17
CA ASN A 188 -6.07 23.61 3.36
C ASN A 188 -6.02 23.22 1.90
N ASP A 189 -7.07 23.62 1.24
CA ASP A 189 -7.31 23.63 -0.19
C ASP A 189 -6.15 24.27 -0.93
N SER A 190 -5.38 23.47 -1.62
CA SER A 190 -4.79 23.93 -2.88
C SER A 190 -5.78 23.55 -3.98
N GLU A 191 -6.41 24.56 -4.58
CA GLU A 191 -7.61 24.51 -5.44
C GLU A 191 -7.52 23.64 -6.71
N ASN A 192 -6.46 22.84 -6.91
CA ASN A 192 -6.24 22.11 -8.17
C ASN A 192 -5.81 20.63 -8.04
N VAL A 193 -5.84 20.04 -6.86
CA VAL A 193 -5.43 18.64 -6.68
C VAL A 193 -6.59 17.80 -6.18
N SER A 194 -7.01 16.81 -6.97
CA SER A 194 -8.04 15.84 -6.55
C SER A 194 -7.43 14.78 -5.65
N LYS A 195 -7.83 14.77 -4.37
CA LYS A 195 -7.43 13.73 -3.40
C LYS A 195 -8.35 12.52 -3.50
N VAL A 196 -7.78 11.33 -3.58
CA VAL A 196 -8.52 10.07 -3.63
C VAL A 196 -8.10 9.22 -2.44
N TYR A 197 -9.00 9.09 -1.49
CA TYR A 197 -8.80 8.24 -0.33
C TYR A 197 -9.45 6.86 -0.52
N LEU A 198 -8.97 5.90 0.23
CA LEU A 198 -9.43 4.52 0.18
C LEU A 198 -10.94 4.38 0.44
N LYS A 199 -11.50 5.21 1.35
CA LYS A 199 -12.95 5.23 1.65
C LYS A 199 -13.83 5.50 0.42
N ASP A 200 -13.25 6.18 -0.60
CA ASP A 200 -13.96 6.53 -1.83
C ASP A 200 -13.92 5.41 -2.88
N ILE A 201 -13.12 4.37 -2.63
CA ILE A 201 -12.86 3.29 -3.58
C ILE A 201 -13.47 1.97 -3.11
N VAL A 202 -13.78 1.84 -1.83
CA VAL A 202 -14.17 0.56 -1.21
C VAL A 202 -15.67 0.30 -1.35
N ASN A 203 -16.05 -0.20 -2.50
CA ASN A 203 -17.22 -1.06 -2.70
C ASN A 203 -16.75 -2.38 -3.36
N PHE A 204 -15.82 -3.08 -2.67
CA PHE A 204 -15.44 -4.43 -3.03
C PHE A 204 -16.29 -5.46 -2.26
#